data_0e5747c6c51ece89977d0f8adc77359c
#
_entry.id   0e5747c6c51ece89977d0f8adc77359c
#
_cell.length_a   1.000
_cell.length_b   1.000
_cell.length_c   1.000
_cell.angle_alpha   90.00
_cell.angle_beta   90.00
_cell.angle_gamma   90.00
#
_symmetry.space_group_name_H-M   'P 1'
#
loop_
_entity.id
_entity.type
_entity.pdbx_description
1 polymer ?
#
loop_
_entity_poly.entity_id
_entity_poly.type
_entity_poly.pdbx_seq_one_letter_code
_entity_poly.pdbx_strand_id
1 'polypeptide(L)'
;MKAPLRLILSGVLVVLVLASAVLWLTRPEPGGGPGVAIALPAGTKIGGAFNLIDDQNRPVTEQTYRGHWLLVYFGYTFCPDVCPTTLQTIADALDKLGKTGAQITPLFITVDPARDTPSVMARYVHQFDSRIIGLTGNDAQIAEVAKAYRVYYAKETPKDGTAYTMDHSSFIYLMDPEGRLAALFGPQTTAKELAAAIGQKLGQDK
;
A
#
# COMPACT_ATOMS: atom_id res chain seq x y z
N MET A 1 58.06 -24.97 26.28
CA MET A 1 57.15 -23.96 26.85
C MET A 1 56.31 -23.15 25.79
N LYS A 2 55.84 -23.77 24.71
CA LYS A 2 55.04 -23.05 23.65
C LYS A 2 53.61 -23.58 23.52
N ALA A 3 53.19 -24.62 24.25
CA ALA A 3 51.86 -25.22 24.17
C ALA A 3 50.73 -24.40 24.82
N PRO A 4 50.89 -23.74 26.00
CA PRO A 4 49.78 -23.03 26.65
C PRO A 4 49.33 -21.78 25.88
N LEU A 5 50.23 -21.09 25.18
CA LEU A 5 49.90 -19.88 24.43
C LEU A 5 49.00 -20.20 23.22
N ARG A 6 49.21 -21.32 22.54
CA ARG A 6 48.37 -21.76 21.41
C ARG A 6 46.95 -22.12 21.84
N LEU A 7 46.78 -22.76 23.00
CA LEU A 7 45.50 -23.11 23.59
C LEU A 7 44.70 -21.85 23.99
N ILE A 8 45.37 -20.85 24.57
CA ILE A 8 44.78 -19.58 24.95
C ILE A 8 44.29 -18.80 23.69
N LEU A 9 45.17 -18.74 22.66
CA LEU A 9 44.81 -18.08 21.39
C LEU A 9 43.63 -18.76 20.68
N SER A 10 43.57 -20.09 20.68
CA SER A 10 42.46 -20.84 20.11
C SER A 10 41.16 -20.60 20.88
N GLY A 11 41.21 -20.53 22.22
CA GLY A 11 40.03 -20.21 23.04
C GLY A 11 39.50 -18.81 22.81
N VAL A 12 40.39 -17.81 22.71
CA VAL A 12 39.98 -16.42 22.40
C VAL A 12 39.37 -16.33 21.01
N LEU A 13 39.93 -17.03 20.01
CA LEU A 13 39.37 -17.03 18.66
C LEU A 13 37.95 -17.62 18.63
N VAL A 14 37.70 -18.72 19.31
CA VAL A 14 36.36 -19.34 19.41
C VAL A 14 35.35 -18.40 20.07
N VAL A 15 35.76 -17.74 21.17
CA VAL A 15 34.87 -16.76 21.86
C VAL A 15 34.55 -15.58 20.95
N LEU A 16 35.51 -15.06 20.19
CA LEU A 16 35.28 -13.96 19.25
C LEU A 16 34.35 -14.37 18.09
N VAL A 17 34.49 -15.59 17.57
CA VAL A 17 33.61 -16.13 16.53
C VAL A 17 32.19 -16.32 17.06
N LEU A 18 32.04 -16.88 18.26
CA LEU A 18 30.74 -17.03 18.88
C LEU A 18 30.08 -15.67 19.20
N ALA A 19 30.83 -14.71 19.72
CA ALA A 19 30.34 -13.37 19.99
C ALA A 19 29.93 -12.64 18.69
N SER A 20 30.69 -12.79 17.60
CA SER A 20 30.33 -12.22 16.30
C SER A 20 29.13 -12.90 15.69
N ALA A 21 28.97 -14.22 15.85
CA ALA A 21 27.78 -14.95 15.41
C ALA A 21 26.53 -14.53 16.19
N VAL A 22 26.62 -14.38 17.51
CA VAL A 22 25.53 -13.87 18.35
C VAL A 22 25.18 -12.44 17.94
N LEU A 23 26.16 -11.57 17.75
CA LEU A 23 25.93 -10.18 17.31
C LEU A 23 25.32 -10.12 15.92
N TRP A 24 25.64 -11.04 15.02
CA TRP A 24 25.05 -11.14 13.69
C TRP A 24 23.60 -11.65 13.74
N LEU A 25 23.32 -12.65 14.58
CA LEU A 25 21.98 -13.19 14.81
C LEU A 25 21.04 -12.25 15.56
N THR A 26 21.60 -11.33 16.36
CA THR A 26 20.83 -10.33 17.11
C THR A 26 20.78 -8.97 16.43
N ARG A 27 21.39 -8.82 15.24
CA ARG A 27 21.25 -7.58 14.46
C ARG A 27 19.80 -7.42 14.11
N PRO A 28 19.16 -6.27 14.47
CA PRO A 28 17.86 -5.94 13.90
C PRO A 28 18.02 -5.91 12.37
N GLU A 29 17.18 -6.65 11.67
CA GLU A 29 17.11 -6.56 10.21
C GLU A 29 16.93 -5.09 9.82
N PRO A 30 17.73 -4.55 8.88
CA PRO A 30 17.58 -3.18 8.43
C PRO A 30 16.23 -3.05 7.72
N GLY A 31 15.23 -2.51 8.41
CA GLY A 31 14.01 -2.00 7.80
C GLY A 31 12.94 -3.02 7.48
N GLY A 32 12.44 -3.77 8.45
CA GLY A 32 11.33 -4.67 8.24
C GLY A 32 10.67 -5.11 9.55
N GLY A 33 10.31 -4.17 10.39
CA GLY A 33 9.33 -4.47 11.46
C GLY A 33 7.96 -4.70 10.81
N PRO A 34 7.10 -5.58 11.38
CA PRO A 34 5.78 -5.85 10.83
C PRO A 34 4.98 -4.54 10.67
N GLY A 35 4.52 -4.27 9.45
CA GLY A 35 3.68 -3.12 9.14
C GLY A 35 4.39 -1.76 9.07
N VAL A 36 5.66 -1.72 8.66
CA VAL A 36 6.40 -0.46 8.57
C VAL A 36 5.81 0.39 7.45
N ALA A 37 5.04 1.40 7.84
CA ALA A 37 4.71 2.51 6.94
C ALA A 37 6.02 3.13 6.42
N ILE A 38 6.07 3.37 5.12
CA ILE A 38 7.23 4.00 4.47
C ILE A 38 7.42 5.38 5.07
N ALA A 39 8.60 5.63 5.64
CA ALA A 39 8.96 6.94 6.17
C ALA A 39 9.17 7.92 5.01
N LEU A 40 8.41 9.01 5.01
CA LEU A 40 8.54 10.09 4.03
C LEU A 40 9.27 11.28 4.65
N PRO A 41 9.99 12.08 3.84
CA PRO A 41 10.57 13.33 4.31
C PRO A 41 9.52 14.23 4.94
N ALA A 42 9.89 14.94 6.03
CA ALA A 42 9.00 15.87 6.71
C ALA A 42 8.45 16.93 5.73
N GLY A 43 7.15 17.21 5.81
CA GLY A 43 6.47 18.15 4.91
C GLY A 43 6.09 17.61 3.53
N THR A 44 6.32 16.31 3.25
CA THR A 44 5.83 15.69 2.02
C THR A 44 4.31 15.73 1.99
N LYS A 45 3.75 16.47 1.03
CA LYS A 45 2.30 16.49 0.79
C LYS A 45 1.94 15.38 -0.20
N ILE A 46 1.06 14.48 0.21
CA ILE A 46 0.43 13.43 -0.60
C ILE A 46 -1.07 13.50 -0.35
N GLY A 47 -1.87 13.36 -1.41
CA GLY A 47 -3.30 13.58 -1.38
C GLY A 47 -3.66 15.01 -1.76
N GLY A 48 -4.92 15.26 -1.99
CA GLY A 48 -5.45 16.56 -2.43
C GLY A 48 -6.83 16.43 -3.05
N ALA A 49 -7.30 17.54 -3.63
CA ALA A 49 -8.56 17.59 -4.34
C ALA A 49 -8.56 16.64 -5.55
N PHE A 50 -9.69 16.02 -5.78
CA PHE A 50 -9.97 15.28 -7.00
C PHE A 50 -11.46 15.44 -7.39
N ASN A 51 -11.76 15.17 -8.65
CA ASN A 51 -13.11 15.12 -9.17
C ASN A 51 -13.23 13.88 -10.06
N LEU A 52 -13.86 12.83 -9.55
CA LEU A 52 -13.94 11.53 -10.17
C LEU A 52 -15.40 11.05 -10.26
N ILE A 53 -15.60 9.87 -10.80
CA ILE A 53 -16.89 9.18 -10.90
C ILE A 53 -16.77 7.85 -10.15
N ASP A 54 -17.70 7.53 -9.27
CA ASP A 54 -17.72 6.26 -8.57
C ASP A 54 -18.30 5.12 -9.44
N ASP A 55 -18.19 3.91 -8.94
CA ASP A 55 -18.67 2.70 -9.59
C ASP A 55 -20.21 2.61 -9.70
N GLN A 56 -20.93 3.52 -9.07
CA GLN A 56 -22.38 3.74 -9.24
C GLN A 56 -22.69 4.89 -10.21
N ASN A 57 -21.69 5.37 -10.95
CA ASN A 57 -21.79 6.48 -11.90
C ASN A 57 -22.18 7.82 -11.27
N ARG A 58 -21.78 8.07 -10.02
CA ARG A 58 -22.04 9.34 -9.32
C ARG A 58 -20.76 10.18 -9.29
N PRO A 59 -20.85 11.51 -9.50
CA PRO A 59 -19.70 12.39 -9.31
C PRO A 59 -19.31 12.44 -7.84
N VAL A 60 -18.02 12.27 -7.55
CA VAL A 60 -17.44 12.30 -6.21
C VAL A 60 -16.18 13.15 -6.18
N THR A 61 -15.92 13.76 -5.04
CA THR A 61 -14.72 14.56 -4.77
C THR A 61 -14.08 14.09 -3.47
N GLU A 62 -12.92 14.61 -3.13
CA GLU A 62 -12.31 14.36 -1.83
C GLU A 62 -13.21 14.82 -0.67
N GLN A 63 -14.09 15.81 -0.89
CA GLN A 63 -15.05 16.28 0.12
C GLN A 63 -16.14 15.24 0.43
N THR A 64 -16.47 14.38 -0.55
CA THR A 64 -17.43 13.27 -0.36
C THR A 64 -16.98 12.32 0.74
N TYR A 65 -15.66 12.21 0.96
CA TYR A 65 -15.07 11.27 1.90
C TYR A 65 -14.49 11.92 3.15
N ARG A 66 -14.66 13.24 3.36
CA ARG A 66 -14.21 13.92 4.59
C ARG A 66 -14.89 13.35 5.83
N GLY A 67 -14.15 13.30 6.91
CA GLY A 67 -14.62 12.68 8.17
C GLY A 67 -14.47 11.16 8.22
N HIS A 68 -13.97 10.53 7.15
CA HIS A 68 -13.72 9.09 7.08
C HIS A 68 -12.23 8.80 6.91
N TRP A 69 -11.78 7.71 7.50
CA TRP A 69 -10.49 7.13 7.16
C TRP A 69 -10.57 6.49 5.78
N LEU A 70 -9.59 6.75 4.91
CA LEU A 70 -9.56 6.17 3.57
C LEU A 70 -8.36 5.25 3.41
N LEU A 71 -8.57 4.14 2.72
CA LEU A 71 -7.49 3.26 2.26
C LEU A 71 -7.47 3.31 0.73
N VAL A 72 -6.57 4.12 0.17
CA VAL A 72 -6.54 4.42 -1.26
C VAL A 72 -5.49 3.56 -1.96
N TYR A 73 -5.89 2.92 -3.06
CA TYR A 73 -5.01 2.16 -3.92
C TYR A 73 -5.24 2.53 -5.39
N PHE A 74 -4.15 2.71 -6.14
CA PHE A 74 -4.20 2.99 -7.57
C PHE A 74 -3.85 1.73 -8.36
N GLY A 75 -4.59 1.47 -9.44
CA GLY A 75 -4.37 0.31 -10.28
C GLY A 75 -5.30 0.30 -11.49
N TYR A 76 -5.54 -0.84 -12.11
CA TYR A 76 -6.46 -0.99 -13.22
C TYR A 76 -7.02 -2.42 -13.28
N THR A 77 -8.20 -2.59 -13.90
CA THR A 77 -8.92 -3.87 -13.85
C THR A 77 -8.28 -4.97 -14.70
N PHE A 78 -7.49 -4.60 -15.70
CA PHE A 78 -6.79 -5.52 -16.60
C PHE A 78 -5.40 -5.92 -16.08
N CYS A 79 -5.06 -5.60 -14.84
CA CYS A 79 -3.80 -5.99 -14.21
C CYS A 79 -3.80 -7.50 -13.88
N PRO A 80 -2.80 -8.28 -14.36
CA PRO A 80 -2.85 -9.73 -14.22
C PRO A 80 -2.45 -10.25 -12.83
N ASP A 81 -1.80 -9.45 -11.98
CA ASP A 81 -1.13 -9.95 -10.78
C ASP A 81 -1.23 -9.01 -9.58
N VAL A 82 -0.53 -7.87 -9.60
CA VAL A 82 -0.35 -7.03 -8.40
C VAL A 82 -1.66 -6.40 -7.91
N CYS A 83 -2.56 -5.96 -8.80
CA CYS A 83 -3.79 -5.32 -8.39
C CYS A 83 -4.76 -6.28 -7.68
N PRO A 84 -5.09 -7.48 -8.22
CA PRO A 84 -5.97 -8.40 -7.52
C PRO A 84 -5.38 -8.87 -6.19
N THR A 85 -4.07 -9.12 -6.13
CA THR A 85 -3.37 -9.50 -4.89
C THR A 85 -3.48 -8.41 -3.82
N THR A 86 -3.30 -7.14 -4.21
CA THR A 86 -3.39 -6.01 -3.27
C THR A 86 -4.82 -5.77 -2.81
N LEU A 87 -5.83 -5.86 -3.69
CA LEU A 87 -7.23 -5.72 -3.31
C LEU A 87 -7.67 -6.83 -2.34
N GLN A 88 -7.22 -8.07 -2.55
CA GLN A 88 -7.44 -9.16 -1.60
C GLN A 88 -6.77 -8.87 -0.24
N THR A 89 -5.53 -8.36 -0.26
CA THR A 89 -4.82 -7.93 0.96
C THR A 89 -5.60 -6.86 1.74
N ILE A 90 -6.18 -5.88 1.03
CA ILE A 90 -7.03 -4.84 1.63
C ILE A 90 -8.29 -5.47 2.25
N ALA A 91 -9.01 -6.32 1.52
CA ALA A 91 -10.20 -7.01 2.00
C ALA A 91 -9.91 -7.81 3.28
N ASP A 92 -8.88 -8.65 3.25
CA ASP A 92 -8.46 -9.46 4.39
C ASP A 92 -8.02 -8.62 5.60
N ALA A 93 -7.40 -7.45 5.38
CA ALA A 93 -7.02 -6.53 6.44
C ALA A 93 -8.25 -5.89 7.10
N LEU A 94 -9.24 -5.48 6.31
CA LEU A 94 -10.51 -4.94 6.83
C LEU A 94 -11.27 -5.99 7.66
N ASP A 95 -11.27 -7.25 7.24
CA ASP A 95 -11.88 -8.35 8.00
C ASP A 95 -11.17 -8.60 9.32
N LYS A 96 -9.82 -8.56 9.33
CA LYS A 96 -9.02 -8.68 10.57
C LYS A 96 -9.27 -7.54 11.56
N LEU A 97 -9.59 -6.35 11.07
CA LEU A 97 -9.94 -5.18 11.88
C LEU A 97 -11.37 -5.27 12.48
N GLY A 98 -12.24 -6.10 11.92
CA GLY A 98 -13.61 -6.28 12.40
C GLY A 98 -14.38 -4.96 12.46
N LYS A 99 -14.90 -4.58 13.62
CA LYS A 99 -15.67 -3.32 13.81
C LYS A 99 -14.86 -2.06 13.50
N THR A 100 -13.55 -2.08 13.73
CA THR A 100 -12.66 -0.97 13.39
C THR A 100 -12.53 -0.83 11.87
N GLY A 101 -12.53 -1.93 11.13
CA GLY A 101 -12.53 -1.93 9.66
C GLY A 101 -13.74 -1.23 9.04
N ALA A 102 -14.88 -1.22 9.73
CA ALA A 102 -16.08 -0.50 9.27
C ALA A 102 -15.93 1.05 9.29
N GLN A 103 -14.88 1.59 9.93
CA GLN A 103 -14.59 3.02 9.95
C GLN A 103 -13.74 3.45 8.74
N ILE A 104 -13.31 2.51 7.90
CA ILE A 104 -12.42 2.74 6.78
C ILE A 104 -13.21 2.59 5.48
N THR A 105 -13.05 3.55 4.59
CA THR A 105 -13.57 3.48 3.22
C THR A 105 -12.43 3.14 2.28
N PRO A 106 -12.38 1.92 1.72
CA PRO A 106 -11.36 1.55 0.74
C PRO A 106 -11.76 2.08 -0.64
N LEU A 107 -10.84 2.79 -1.29
CA LEU A 107 -10.99 3.37 -2.62
C LEU A 107 -9.98 2.73 -3.58
N PHE A 108 -10.47 2.20 -4.69
CA PHE A 108 -9.65 1.75 -5.82
C PHE A 108 -9.78 2.74 -6.97
N ILE A 109 -8.73 3.51 -7.26
CA ILE A 109 -8.71 4.54 -8.29
C ILE A 109 -8.01 3.99 -9.54
N THR A 110 -8.71 3.99 -10.68
CA THR A 110 -8.11 3.50 -11.92
C THR A 110 -7.01 4.44 -12.44
N VAL A 111 -6.00 3.84 -13.09
CA VAL A 111 -5.01 4.54 -13.94
C VAL A 111 -5.24 4.27 -15.42
N ASP A 112 -6.33 3.57 -15.77
CA ASP A 112 -6.70 3.22 -17.15
C ASP A 112 -8.18 3.49 -17.43
N PRO A 113 -8.60 4.76 -17.43
CA PRO A 113 -10.01 5.11 -17.60
C PRO A 113 -10.59 4.71 -18.96
N ALA A 114 -9.74 4.45 -19.96
CA ALA A 114 -10.19 4.02 -21.27
C ALA A 114 -10.87 2.63 -21.25
N ARG A 115 -10.42 1.72 -20.37
CA ARG A 115 -11.01 0.38 -20.17
C ARG A 115 -11.90 0.30 -18.93
N ASP A 116 -11.61 1.09 -17.92
CA ASP A 116 -12.21 1.00 -16.58
C ASP A 116 -13.38 1.95 -16.42
N THR A 117 -14.51 1.65 -17.12
CA THR A 117 -15.77 2.37 -16.94
C THR A 117 -16.37 2.12 -15.55
N PRO A 118 -17.30 2.94 -15.04
CA PRO A 118 -17.95 2.72 -13.74
C PRO A 118 -18.47 1.30 -13.55
N SER A 119 -19.16 0.76 -14.56
CA SER A 119 -19.71 -0.60 -14.50
C SER A 119 -18.64 -1.71 -14.52
N VAL A 120 -17.48 -1.47 -15.15
CA VAL A 120 -16.34 -2.38 -15.11
C VAL A 120 -15.71 -2.36 -13.72
N MET A 121 -15.52 -1.15 -13.17
CA MET A 121 -14.99 -0.95 -11.81
C MET A 121 -15.85 -1.65 -10.77
N ALA A 122 -17.19 -1.46 -10.78
CA ALA A 122 -18.12 -2.12 -9.87
C ALA A 122 -17.96 -3.63 -9.89
N ARG A 123 -18.00 -4.24 -11.08
CA ARG A 123 -17.86 -5.70 -11.21
C ARG A 123 -16.50 -6.22 -10.73
N TYR A 124 -15.45 -5.43 -10.90
CA TYR A 124 -14.10 -5.83 -10.53
C TYR A 124 -13.89 -5.76 -9.02
N VAL A 125 -14.13 -4.59 -8.40
CA VAL A 125 -13.83 -4.39 -6.97
C VAL A 125 -14.71 -5.26 -6.07
N HIS A 126 -15.98 -5.47 -6.43
CA HIS A 126 -16.90 -6.28 -5.64
C HIS A 126 -16.60 -7.79 -5.67
N GLN A 127 -15.68 -8.26 -6.52
CA GLN A 127 -15.18 -9.64 -6.46
C GLN A 127 -14.30 -9.87 -5.22
N PHE A 128 -13.68 -8.81 -4.69
CA PHE A 128 -12.82 -8.86 -3.52
C PHE A 128 -13.58 -8.52 -2.24
N ASP A 129 -14.28 -7.37 -2.26
CA ASP A 129 -15.07 -6.91 -1.11
C ASP A 129 -16.09 -5.86 -1.56
N SER A 130 -17.33 -5.99 -1.12
CA SER A 130 -18.40 -5.04 -1.43
C SER A 130 -18.22 -3.64 -0.79
N ARG A 131 -17.30 -3.52 0.17
CA ARG A 131 -16.94 -2.24 0.79
C ARG A 131 -16.02 -1.39 -0.09
N ILE A 132 -15.29 -2.00 -1.04
CA ILE A 132 -14.35 -1.30 -1.93
C ILE A 132 -15.14 -0.50 -2.95
N ILE A 133 -14.86 0.80 -3.03
CA ILE A 133 -15.47 1.70 -4.02
C ILE A 133 -14.48 1.89 -5.16
N GLY A 134 -14.91 1.58 -6.39
CA GLY A 134 -14.14 1.83 -7.59
C GLY A 134 -14.32 3.29 -8.06
N LEU A 135 -13.24 4.00 -8.36
CA LEU A 135 -13.27 5.36 -8.87
C LEU A 135 -12.62 5.44 -10.25
N THR A 136 -13.27 6.12 -11.17
CA THR A 136 -12.81 6.38 -12.54
C THR A 136 -13.07 7.83 -12.94
N GLY A 137 -12.70 8.21 -14.15
CA GLY A 137 -12.90 9.56 -14.68
C GLY A 137 -12.42 9.64 -16.13
N ASN A 138 -12.16 10.83 -16.62
CA ASN A 138 -11.44 11.02 -17.87
C ASN A 138 -9.92 11.09 -17.62
N ASP A 139 -9.11 11.06 -18.69
CA ASP A 139 -7.64 11.07 -18.61
C ASP A 139 -7.11 12.28 -17.80
N ALA A 140 -7.72 13.47 -17.96
CA ALA A 140 -7.29 14.66 -17.25
C ALA A 140 -7.56 14.55 -15.72
N GLN A 141 -8.71 14.03 -15.34
CA GLN A 141 -9.09 13.79 -13.95
C GLN A 141 -8.18 12.75 -13.29
N ILE A 142 -7.86 11.66 -14.01
CA ILE A 142 -6.94 10.63 -13.53
C ILE A 142 -5.52 11.21 -13.38
N ALA A 143 -5.05 11.99 -14.35
CA ALA A 143 -3.74 12.64 -14.26
C ALA A 143 -3.65 13.60 -13.08
N GLU A 144 -4.71 14.35 -12.78
CA GLU A 144 -4.77 15.27 -11.64
C GLU A 144 -4.68 14.52 -10.32
N VAL A 145 -5.50 13.49 -10.09
CA VAL A 145 -5.48 12.72 -8.85
C VAL A 145 -4.17 11.93 -8.69
N ALA A 146 -3.63 11.34 -9.76
CA ALA A 146 -2.35 10.65 -9.73
C ALA A 146 -1.22 11.60 -9.34
N LYS A 147 -1.20 12.84 -9.87
CA LYS A 147 -0.24 13.88 -9.48
C LYS A 147 -0.40 14.26 -8.02
N ALA A 148 -1.62 14.44 -7.50
CA ALA A 148 -1.87 14.78 -6.10
C ALA A 148 -1.36 13.70 -5.15
N TYR A 149 -1.50 12.42 -5.51
CA TYR A 149 -1.02 11.27 -4.73
C TYR A 149 0.41 10.85 -5.08
N ARG A 150 1.08 11.57 -6.01
CA ARG A 150 2.44 11.24 -6.50
C ARG A 150 2.55 9.82 -7.06
N VAL A 151 1.51 9.38 -7.72
CA VAL A 151 1.45 8.08 -8.41
C VAL A 151 2.09 8.22 -9.78
N TYR A 152 3.09 7.42 -10.04
CA TYR A 152 3.58 7.19 -11.40
C TYR A 152 2.66 6.20 -12.10
N TYR A 153 2.35 6.46 -13.35
CA TYR A 153 1.74 5.46 -14.24
C TYR A 153 2.12 5.74 -15.70
N ALA A 154 2.22 4.68 -16.50
CA ALA A 154 2.52 4.75 -17.91
C ALA A 154 1.86 3.59 -18.67
N LYS A 155 1.46 3.87 -19.90
CA LYS A 155 0.93 2.86 -20.81
C LYS A 155 2.08 2.16 -21.51
N GLU A 156 2.15 0.84 -21.39
CA GLU A 156 3.14 -0.02 -22.05
C GLU A 156 2.46 -0.82 -23.16
N THR A 157 2.87 -0.57 -24.38
CA THR A 157 2.34 -1.27 -25.56
C THR A 157 3.37 -2.28 -26.05
N PRO A 158 3.13 -3.58 -25.92
CA PRO A 158 4.03 -4.62 -26.36
C PRO A 158 4.21 -4.60 -27.89
N LYS A 159 5.44 -4.90 -28.35
CA LYS A 159 5.77 -4.94 -29.81
C LYS A 159 5.15 -6.13 -30.53
N ASP A 160 4.72 -7.15 -29.83
CA ASP A 160 4.14 -8.37 -30.36
C ASP A 160 2.64 -8.26 -30.68
N GLY A 161 2.04 -7.07 -30.50
CA GLY A 161 0.63 -6.80 -30.77
C GLY A 161 -0.33 -7.31 -29.70
N THR A 162 0.16 -7.77 -28.56
CA THR A 162 -0.70 -8.11 -27.40
C THR A 162 -1.33 -6.86 -26.79
N ALA A 163 -2.36 -7.04 -25.97
CA ALA A 163 -3.03 -5.93 -25.30
C ALA A 163 -2.05 -5.14 -24.42
N TYR A 164 -2.16 -3.81 -24.43
CA TYR A 164 -1.32 -2.96 -23.60
C TYR A 164 -1.57 -3.20 -22.10
N THR A 165 -0.52 -2.97 -21.32
CA THR A 165 -0.55 -2.95 -19.86
C THR A 165 -0.30 -1.52 -19.34
N MET A 166 -0.55 -1.31 -18.04
CA MET A 166 -0.17 -0.07 -17.37
C MET A 166 0.91 -0.38 -16.33
N ASP A 167 2.04 0.29 -16.43
CA ASP A 167 3.01 0.34 -15.34
C ASP A 167 2.56 1.41 -14.34
N HIS A 168 2.58 1.11 -13.04
CA HIS A 168 2.13 2.06 -12.01
C HIS A 168 2.74 1.81 -10.64
N SER A 169 2.75 2.86 -9.80
CA SER A 169 3.13 2.76 -8.40
C SER A 169 2.09 1.94 -7.62
N SER A 170 2.54 0.88 -6.92
CA SER A 170 1.67 -0.08 -6.22
C SER A 170 1.66 0.14 -4.69
N PHE A 171 1.50 1.39 -4.25
CA PHE A 171 1.42 1.74 -2.84
C PHE A 171 -0.03 1.81 -2.35
N ILE A 172 -0.24 1.48 -1.08
CA ILE A 172 -1.51 1.68 -0.38
C ILE A 172 -1.37 2.90 0.51
N TYR A 173 -2.28 3.85 0.41
CA TYR A 173 -2.28 5.12 1.15
C TYR A 173 -3.36 5.08 2.23
N LEU A 174 -2.99 5.25 3.48
CA LEU A 174 -3.94 5.50 4.57
C LEU A 174 -4.07 7.02 4.77
N MET A 175 -5.27 7.54 4.53
CA MET A 175 -5.60 8.96 4.71
C MET A 175 -6.45 9.12 5.96
N ASP A 176 -6.16 10.15 6.75
CA ASP A 176 -6.95 10.51 7.93
C ASP A 176 -8.28 11.22 7.54
N PRO A 177 -9.20 11.44 8.48
CA PRO A 177 -10.48 12.10 8.22
C PRO A 177 -10.35 13.53 7.65
N GLU A 178 -9.21 14.19 7.87
CA GLU A 178 -8.89 15.50 7.30
C GLU A 178 -8.26 15.41 5.90
N GLY A 179 -8.09 14.19 5.37
CA GLY A 179 -7.52 13.92 4.06
C GLY A 179 -6.00 14.12 4.00
N ARG A 180 -5.30 14.01 5.13
CA ARG A 180 -3.84 14.01 5.20
C ARG A 180 -3.32 12.57 5.16
N LEU A 181 -2.13 12.38 4.61
CA LEU A 181 -1.49 11.06 4.64
C LEU A 181 -1.08 10.69 6.07
N ALA A 182 -1.67 9.61 6.59
CA ALA A 182 -1.34 9.05 7.90
C ALA A 182 -0.28 7.94 7.81
N ALA A 183 -0.30 7.14 6.73
CA ALA A 183 0.67 6.09 6.45
C ALA A 183 0.72 5.72 4.97
N LEU A 184 1.86 5.20 4.52
CA LEU A 184 2.08 4.67 3.17
C LEU A 184 2.64 3.26 3.29
N PHE A 185 2.05 2.29 2.56
CA PHE A 185 2.44 0.89 2.60
C PHE A 185 2.92 0.42 1.24
N GLY A 186 3.97 -0.39 1.24
CA GLY A 186 4.53 -0.97 0.02
C GLY A 186 3.77 -2.21 -0.46
N PRO A 187 4.05 -2.68 -1.68
CA PRO A 187 3.35 -3.81 -2.30
C PRO A 187 3.57 -5.16 -1.61
N GLN A 188 4.58 -5.27 -0.74
CA GLN A 188 4.88 -6.49 0.03
C GLN A 188 4.18 -6.52 1.40
N THR A 189 3.40 -5.49 1.74
CA THR A 189 2.70 -5.42 3.03
C THR A 189 1.62 -6.50 3.10
N THR A 190 1.70 -7.36 4.11
CA THR A 190 0.70 -8.41 4.33
C THR A 190 -0.59 -7.84 4.96
N ALA A 191 -1.69 -8.56 4.81
CA ALA A 191 -2.98 -8.19 5.43
C ALA A 191 -2.89 -8.06 6.97
N LYS A 192 -2.07 -8.87 7.62
CA LYS A 192 -1.83 -8.81 9.07
C LYS A 192 -1.11 -7.52 9.46
N GLU A 193 -0.07 -7.16 8.72
CA GLU A 193 0.71 -5.95 8.95
C GLU A 193 -0.11 -4.70 8.68
N LEU A 194 -0.86 -4.69 7.57
CA LEU A 194 -1.74 -3.60 7.19
C LEU A 194 -2.80 -3.37 8.29
N ALA A 195 -3.48 -4.43 8.75
CA ALA A 195 -4.47 -4.35 9.81
C ALA A 195 -3.87 -3.84 11.14
N ALA A 196 -2.68 -4.34 11.52
CA ALA A 196 -2.01 -3.92 12.74
C ALA A 196 -1.64 -2.42 12.71
N ALA A 197 -1.07 -1.95 11.59
CA ALA A 197 -0.69 -0.55 11.42
C ALA A 197 -1.91 0.39 11.40
N ILE A 198 -2.98 0.01 10.71
CA ILE A 198 -4.24 0.77 10.70
C ILE A 198 -4.84 0.83 12.11
N GLY A 199 -4.94 -0.31 12.80
CA GLY A 199 -5.49 -0.37 14.16
C GLY A 199 -4.73 0.51 15.14
N GLN A 200 -3.39 0.57 15.02
CA GLN A 200 -2.55 1.46 15.80
C GLN A 200 -2.84 2.94 15.52
N LYS A 201 -3.00 3.32 14.24
CA LYS A 201 -3.31 4.71 13.85
C LYS A 201 -4.67 5.16 14.36
N LEU A 202 -5.71 4.36 14.14
CA LEU A 202 -7.07 4.66 14.61
C LEU A 202 -7.19 4.64 16.14
N GLY A 203 -6.32 3.91 16.85
CA GLY A 203 -6.26 3.89 18.31
C GLY A 203 -5.55 5.09 18.93
N GLN A 204 -4.71 5.81 18.18
CA GLN A 204 -4.00 7.02 18.62
C GLN A 204 -4.88 8.28 18.56
N ASP A 205 -5.97 8.26 17.78
CA ASP A 205 -6.90 9.38 17.61
C ASP A 205 -8.09 9.35 18.61
N LYS A 206 -8.06 8.46 19.61
CA LYS A 206 -9.01 8.39 20.73
C LYS A 206 -8.40 8.97 22.00
#